data_20286359a6e4b4df555f7ad73be69285
#
_entry.id   20286359a6e4b4df555f7ad73be69285
#
_cell.length_a   1.000
_cell.length_b   1.000
_cell.length_c   1.000
_cell.angle_alpha   90.00
_cell.angle_beta   90.00
_cell.angle_gamma   90.00
#
_symmetry.space_group_name_H-M   'P 1'
#
loop_
_entity.id
_entity.type
_entity.pdbx_description
1 polymer ?
#
loop_
_entity_poly.entity_id
_entity_poly.type
_entity_poly.pdbx_seq_one_letter_code
_entity_poly.pdbx_strand_id
1 'polypeptide(L)'
;GLVHDLSKYSWTEFSVGAKYYQGTRSPNDAERESKGYSSAWLHHKGRNKHHLEYWVDYSVDRNCVELVGMRMPEKYVVEMFCDRVAASKNYNGDKYTDSFPLEYYLRGRSRHHLHPESADLLEDMLTTLAEKGEDYTFDYIRREILHNK
;
A
#
# COMPACT_ATOMS: atom_id res chain seq x y z
N GLY A 1 -1.90 7.59 10.69
CA GLY A 1 -3.00 6.89 10.70
C GLY A 1 -4.42 7.40 10.72
N LEU A 2 -4.91 8.21 11.71
CA LEU A 2 -6.35 8.53 11.84
C LEU A 2 -6.97 9.27 10.64
N VAL A 3 -6.17 9.91 9.81
CA VAL A 3 -6.62 10.75 8.68
C VAL A 3 -6.11 10.26 7.31
N HIS A 4 -5.47 9.09 7.26
CA HIS A 4 -4.77 8.65 6.05
C HIS A 4 -5.69 8.46 4.84
N ASP A 5 -6.90 8.00 5.06
CA ASP A 5 -7.86 7.63 4.02
C ASP A 5 -9.09 8.56 3.93
N LEU A 6 -8.98 9.82 4.37
CA LEU A 6 -10.10 10.77 4.30
C LEU A 6 -10.66 10.96 2.88
N SER A 7 -9.86 10.70 1.84
CA SER A 7 -10.32 10.75 0.46
C SER A 7 -11.45 9.76 0.16
N LYS A 8 -11.56 8.65 0.93
CA LYS A 8 -12.66 7.67 0.83
C LYS A 8 -14.06 8.26 1.08
N TYR A 9 -14.13 9.39 1.80
CA TYR A 9 -15.39 10.12 2.02
C TYR A 9 -15.73 11.06 0.87
N SER A 10 -14.87 11.24 -0.12
CA SER A 10 -15.21 11.99 -1.34
C SER A 10 -16.29 11.26 -2.13
N TRP A 11 -17.15 12.04 -2.82
CA TRP A 11 -18.19 11.44 -3.65
C TRP A 11 -17.61 10.49 -4.72
N THR A 12 -16.46 10.81 -5.27
CA THR A 12 -15.77 10.00 -6.29
C THR A 12 -15.46 8.59 -5.79
N GLU A 13 -14.93 8.46 -4.58
CA GLU A 13 -14.57 7.14 -4.02
C GLU A 13 -15.79 6.45 -3.38
N PHE A 14 -16.59 7.21 -2.62
CA PHE A 14 -17.76 6.67 -1.95
C PHE A 14 -18.80 6.09 -2.91
N SER A 15 -19.14 6.80 -3.98
CA SER A 15 -20.14 6.34 -4.95
C SER A 15 -19.71 5.06 -5.68
N VAL A 16 -18.43 4.95 -6.02
CA VAL A 16 -17.85 3.73 -6.61
C VAL A 16 -17.83 2.60 -5.59
N GLY A 17 -17.41 2.89 -4.37
CA GLY A 17 -17.44 1.94 -3.26
C GLY A 17 -18.83 1.35 -3.07
N ALA A 18 -19.86 2.20 -2.95
CA ALA A 18 -21.25 1.76 -2.80
C ALA A 18 -21.77 0.95 -3.99
N LYS A 19 -21.45 1.38 -5.23
CA LYS A 19 -21.91 0.73 -6.44
C LYS A 19 -21.31 -0.64 -6.69
N TYR A 20 -20.00 -0.82 -6.41
CA TYR A 20 -19.26 -2.01 -6.75
C TYR A 20 -18.93 -2.90 -5.54
N TYR A 21 -19.48 -2.61 -4.37
CA TYR A 21 -19.29 -3.40 -3.17
C TYR A 21 -19.86 -4.81 -3.32
N GLN A 22 -19.04 -5.83 -3.05
CA GLN A 22 -19.40 -7.26 -3.15
C GLN A 22 -19.10 -8.04 -1.85
N GLY A 23 -18.53 -7.39 -0.83
CA GLY A 23 -18.20 -8.01 0.46
C GLY A 23 -16.94 -8.90 0.46
N THR A 24 -16.52 -9.41 -0.68
CA THR A 24 -15.46 -10.44 -0.79
C THR A 24 -14.18 -9.94 -1.46
N ARG A 25 -14.23 -8.77 -2.12
CA ARG A 25 -13.08 -8.16 -2.81
C ARG A 25 -13.20 -6.64 -2.86
N SER A 26 -12.10 -5.99 -3.26
CA SER A 26 -12.08 -4.53 -3.43
C SER A 26 -13.10 -4.06 -4.48
N PRO A 27 -13.93 -3.04 -4.19
CA PRO A 27 -14.80 -2.40 -5.19
C PRO A 27 -14.03 -1.82 -6.39
N ASN A 28 -12.77 -1.43 -6.19
CA ASN A 28 -11.90 -0.92 -7.25
C ASN A 28 -11.61 -1.97 -8.32
N ASP A 29 -11.48 -3.25 -7.92
CA ASP A 29 -11.25 -4.34 -8.88
C ASP A 29 -12.51 -4.61 -9.72
N ALA A 30 -13.68 -4.57 -9.09
CA ALA A 30 -14.95 -4.73 -9.80
C ALA A 30 -15.22 -3.56 -10.77
N GLU A 31 -14.87 -2.31 -10.39
CA GLU A 31 -14.94 -1.17 -11.30
C GLU A 31 -13.95 -1.35 -12.48
N ARG A 32 -12.73 -1.79 -12.21
CA ARG A 32 -11.69 -2.01 -13.22
C ARG A 32 -12.09 -3.07 -14.23
N GLU A 33 -12.68 -4.17 -13.79
CA GLU A 33 -13.24 -5.20 -14.69
C GLU A 33 -14.37 -4.68 -15.55
N SER A 34 -15.23 -3.80 -14.99
CA SER A 34 -16.39 -3.25 -15.70
C SER A 34 -16.05 -2.17 -16.72
N LYS A 35 -15.03 -1.33 -16.43
CA LYS A 35 -14.71 -0.12 -17.20
C LYS A 35 -13.32 -0.09 -17.82
N GLY A 36 -12.47 -1.07 -17.52
CA GLY A 36 -11.06 -1.09 -17.91
C GLY A 36 -10.14 -0.29 -16.99
N TYR A 37 -10.68 0.50 -16.04
CA TYR A 37 -9.96 1.27 -15.04
C TYR A 37 -10.82 1.49 -13.79
N SER A 38 -10.21 1.94 -12.69
CA SER A 38 -10.94 2.38 -11.50
C SER A 38 -10.75 3.88 -11.28
N SER A 39 -11.84 4.64 -11.42
CA SER A 39 -11.84 6.08 -11.15
C SER A 39 -11.60 6.38 -9.66
N ALA A 40 -12.18 5.55 -8.78
CA ALA A 40 -11.96 5.66 -7.34
C ALA A 40 -10.48 5.41 -6.98
N TRP A 41 -9.86 4.39 -7.56
CA TRP A 41 -8.44 4.12 -7.32
C TRP A 41 -7.52 5.23 -7.85
N LEU A 42 -7.79 5.74 -9.05
CA LEU A 42 -7.02 6.88 -9.60
C LEU A 42 -7.12 8.12 -8.71
N HIS A 43 -8.32 8.40 -8.18
CA HIS A 43 -8.53 9.49 -7.24
C HIS A 43 -7.81 9.25 -5.91
N HIS A 44 -7.91 8.04 -5.38
CA HIS A 44 -7.34 7.63 -4.09
C HIS A 44 -5.80 7.68 -4.09
N LYS A 45 -5.16 6.95 -5.01
CA LYS A 45 -3.71 6.86 -5.07
C LYS A 45 -3.01 8.19 -5.35
N GLY A 46 -3.66 9.11 -6.07
CA GLY A 46 -3.13 10.45 -6.34
C GLY A 46 -3.21 11.42 -5.16
N ARG A 47 -3.86 11.05 -4.05
CA ARG A 47 -4.06 11.90 -2.85
C ARG A 47 -3.46 11.32 -1.59
N ASN A 48 -3.17 10.03 -1.57
CA ASN A 48 -2.74 9.32 -0.37
C ASN A 48 -1.28 8.90 -0.51
N LYS A 49 -0.40 9.55 0.25
CA LYS A 49 1.06 9.41 0.16
C LYS A 49 1.60 8.06 0.63
N HIS A 50 0.78 7.23 1.26
CA HIS A 50 1.14 5.86 1.60
C HIS A 50 0.98 4.88 0.43
N HIS A 51 0.43 5.30 -0.71
CA HIS A 51 0.41 4.52 -1.95
C HIS A 51 1.64 4.80 -2.81
N LEU A 52 2.30 3.73 -3.25
CA LEU A 52 3.53 3.82 -4.04
C LEU A 52 3.33 4.60 -5.36
N GLU A 53 2.15 4.53 -5.96
CA GLU A 53 1.81 5.19 -7.21
C GLU A 53 1.75 6.72 -7.10
N TYR A 54 1.63 7.27 -5.89
CA TYR A 54 1.81 8.71 -5.63
C TYR A 54 3.25 9.16 -5.92
N TRP A 55 4.21 8.26 -5.77
CA TRP A 55 5.65 8.52 -5.86
C TRP A 55 6.26 8.05 -7.19
N VAL A 56 5.47 8.00 -8.24
CA VAL A 56 5.95 7.62 -9.58
C VAL A 56 6.10 8.87 -10.44
N ASP A 57 7.28 9.05 -11.07
CA ASP A 57 7.58 10.21 -11.89
C ASP A 57 8.51 9.80 -13.05
N TYR A 58 8.80 10.75 -13.93
CA TYR A 58 9.77 10.55 -15.01
C TYR A 58 11.19 10.41 -14.48
N SER A 59 11.97 9.55 -15.13
CA SER A 59 13.39 9.44 -14.84
C SER A 59 14.13 10.72 -15.24
N VAL A 60 15.16 11.09 -14.47
CA VAL A 60 16.13 12.13 -14.86
C VAL A 60 17.07 11.65 -15.97
N ASP A 61 17.23 10.34 -16.15
CA ASP A 61 17.94 9.74 -17.27
C ASP A 61 17.07 9.82 -18.54
N ARG A 62 17.52 10.65 -19.50
CA ARG A 62 16.81 10.86 -20.77
C ARG A 62 16.71 9.61 -21.66
N ASN A 63 17.51 8.59 -21.40
CA ASN A 63 17.43 7.31 -22.11
C ASN A 63 16.40 6.36 -21.49
N CYS A 64 15.93 6.64 -20.27
CA CYS A 64 14.87 5.88 -19.63
C CYS A 64 13.51 6.45 -20.04
N VAL A 65 12.76 5.71 -20.83
CA VAL A 65 11.41 6.09 -21.29
C VAL A 65 10.31 5.68 -20.32
N GLU A 66 10.65 4.90 -19.29
CA GLU A 66 9.70 4.39 -18.30
C GLU A 66 9.55 5.36 -17.12
N LEU A 67 8.39 5.29 -16.50
CA LEU A 67 8.17 5.93 -15.21
C LEU A 67 8.92 5.14 -14.11
N VAL A 68 9.51 5.86 -13.18
CA VAL A 68 10.30 5.29 -12.08
C VAL A 68 9.74 5.68 -10.72
N GLY A 69 9.93 4.82 -9.74
CA GLY A 69 9.54 5.09 -8.37
C GLY A 69 10.51 6.07 -7.69
N MET A 70 9.97 7.11 -7.08
CA MET A 70 10.72 8.03 -6.24
C MET A 70 10.78 7.52 -4.80
N ARG A 71 11.86 7.88 -4.08
CA ARG A 71 12.02 7.48 -2.68
C ARG A 71 10.89 8.04 -1.81
N MET A 72 10.19 7.15 -1.13
CA MET A 72 9.17 7.52 -0.16
C MET A 72 9.81 7.91 1.18
N PRO A 73 9.37 8.99 1.85
CA PRO A 73 9.71 9.20 3.25
C PRO A 73 9.26 8.02 4.10
N GLU A 74 10.11 7.59 5.04
CA GLU A 74 9.91 6.39 5.88
C GLU A 74 8.52 6.32 6.52
N LYS A 75 8.02 7.45 7.04
CA LYS A 75 6.67 7.51 7.63
C LYS A 75 5.55 7.03 6.69
N TYR A 76 5.69 7.25 5.39
CA TYR A 76 4.71 6.80 4.40
C TYR A 76 4.91 5.34 4.01
N VAL A 77 6.16 4.84 4.08
CA VAL A 77 6.42 3.40 3.95
C VAL A 77 5.84 2.65 5.14
N VAL A 78 5.99 3.18 6.36
CA VAL A 78 5.35 2.63 7.58
C VAL A 78 3.83 2.67 7.47
N GLU A 79 3.25 3.77 6.98
CA GLU A 79 1.80 3.88 6.79
C GLU A 79 1.30 2.86 5.74
N MET A 80 2.04 2.67 4.63
CA MET A 80 1.78 1.63 3.62
C MET A 80 1.86 0.22 4.22
N PHE A 81 2.84 -0.05 5.09
CA PHE A 81 2.95 -1.30 5.83
C PHE A 81 1.70 -1.55 6.68
N CYS A 82 1.30 -0.57 7.51
CA CYS A 82 0.12 -0.69 8.36
C CYS A 82 -1.16 -0.93 7.55
N ASP A 83 -1.33 -0.22 6.42
CA ASP A 83 -2.48 -0.39 5.53
C ASP A 83 -2.52 -1.81 4.93
N ARG A 84 -1.38 -2.35 4.49
CA ARG A 84 -1.27 -3.74 3.98
C ARG A 84 -1.62 -4.78 5.03
N VAL A 85 -1.17 -4.60 6.27
CA VAL A 85 -1.50 -5.49 7.39
C VAL A 85 -2.99 -5.45 7.67
N ALA A 86 -3.56 -4.25 7.79
CA ALA A 86 -4.99 -4.06 8.04
C ALA A 86 -5.87 -4.65 6.91
N ALA A 87 -5.50 -4.41 5.66
CA ALA A 87 -6.18 -4.99 4.50
C ALA A 87 -6.10 -6.51 4.50
N SER A 88 -4.92 -7.08 4.80
CA SER A 88 -4.70 -8.52 4.86
C SER A 88 -5.58 -9.18 5.94
N LYS A 89 -5.67 -8.57 7.12
CA LYS A 89 -6.58 -9.03 8.19
C LYS A 89 -8.04 -8.99 7.76
N ASN A 90 -8.46 -7.88 7.15
CA ASN A 90 -9.83 -7.69 6.72
C ASN A 90 -10.27 -8.72 5.66
N TYR A 91 -9.41 -9.03 4.68
CA TYR A 91 -9.74 -9.97 3.61
C TYR A 91 -9.61 -11.45 4.00
N ASN A 92 -8.74 -11.78 4.95
CA ASN A 92 -8.52 -13.17 5.36
C ASN A 92 -9.29 -13.57 6.63
N GLY A 93 -9.75 -12.60 7.43
CA GLY A 93 -10.49 -12.87 8.67
C GLY A 93 -9.76 -13.88 9.57
N ASP A 94 -10.46 -14.91 10.01
CA ASP A 94 -9.91 -15.95 10.90
C ASP A 94 -8.75 -16.77 10.29
N LYS A 95 -8.51 -16.64 8.97
CA LYS A 95 -7.40 -17.33 8.29
C LYS A 95 -6.14 -16.47 8.21
N TYR A 96 -6.19 -15.25 8.73
CA TYR A 96 -5.03 -14.37 8.72
C TYR A 96 -3.85 -15.00 9.48
N THR A 97 -2.67 -14.85 8.91
CA THR A 97 -1.38 -15.08 9.58
C THR A 97 -0.44 -13.92 9.29
N ASP A 98 0.53 -13.71 10.15
CA ASP A 98 1.50 -12.61 10.01
C ASP A 98 2.39 -12.74 8.75
N SER A 99 2.42 -13.90 8.10
CA SER A 99 3.11 -14.11 6.81
C SER A 99 2.31 -13.63 5.59
N PHE A 100 0.98 -13.54 5.66
CA PHE A 100 0.16 -13.18 4.50
C PHE A 100 0.51 -11.83 3.85
N PRO A 101 0.79 -10.74 4.60
CA PRO A 101 1.17 -9.46 3.98
C PRO A 101 2.47 -9.57 3.17
N LEU A 102 3.46 -10.33 3.65
CA LEU A 102 4.70 -10.59 2.94
C LEU A 102 4.46 -11.41 1.67
N GLU A 103 3.73 -12.51 1.77
CA GLU A 103 3.41 -13.37 0.63
C GLU A 103 2.66 -12.60 -0.47
N TYR A 104 1.71 -11.77 -0.09
CA TYR A 104 0.99 -10.91 -1.03
C TYR A 104 1.91 -9.90 -1.72
N TYR A 105 2.81 -9.26 -0.96
CA TYR A 105 3.79 -8.32 -1.49
C TYR A 105 4.72 -9.01 -2.50
N LEU A 106 5.30 -10.15 -2.15
CA LEU A 106 6.25 -10.89 -3.00
C LEU A 106 5.63 -11.32 -4.32
N ARG A 107 4.36 -11.74 -4.34
CA ARG A 107 3.63 -12.09 -5.58
C ARG A 107 3.50 -10.90 -6.55
N GLY A 108 3.44 -9.69 -6.04
CA GLY A 108 3.28 -8.47 -6.83
C GLY A 108 4.57 -7.67 -7.05
N ARG A 109 5.69 -8.04 -6.41
CA ARG A 109 6.93 -7.25 -6.33
C ARG A 109 7.42 -6.74 -7.69
N SER A 110 7.44 -7.59 -8.70
CA SER A 110 7.94 -7.24 -10.05
C SER A 110 7.07 -6.21 -10.80
N ARG A 111 5.87 -5.95 -10.33
CA ARG A 111 4.92 -4.98 -10.94
C ARG A 111 4.90 -3.63 -10.19
N HIS A 112 5.62 -3.52 -9.09
CA HIS A 112 5.65 -2.30 -8.28
C HIS A 112 6.78 -1.38 -8.73
N HIS A 113 6.44 -0.16 -9.15
CA HIS A 113 7.40 0.92 -9.38
C HIS A 113 7.81 1.55 -8.04
N LEU A 114 8.36 0.76 -7.15
CA LEU A 114 8.81 1.22 -5.83
C LEU A 114 10.31 1.50 -5.88
N HIS A 115 10.73 2.65 -5.32
CA HIS A 115 12.16 2.96 -5.21
C HIS A 115 12.86 1.87 -4.38
N PRO A 116 14.09 1.43 -4.75
CA PRO A 116 14.78 0.34 -4.05
C PRO A 116 14.84 0.50 -2.54
N GLU A 117 15.28 1.65 -2.02
CA GLU A 117 15.33 1.89 -0.57
C GLU A 117 13.95 1.80 0.12
N SER A 118 12.90 2.23 -0.56
CA SER A 118 11.52 2.13 -0.03
C SER A 118 11.02 0.69 -0.08
N ALA A 119 11.42 -0.07 -1.09
CA ALA A 119 11.12 -1.49 -1.22
C ALA A 119 11.81 -2.31 -0.12
N ASP A 120 13.11 -2.05 0.08
CA ASP A 120 13.92 -2.74 1.11
C ASP A 120 13.34 -2.48 2.51
N LEU A 121 12.99 -1.24 2.83
CA LEU A 121 12.38 -0.90 4.12
C LEU A 121 11.02 -1.58 4.31
N LEU A 122 10.17 -1.61 3.27
CA LEU A 122 8.88 -2.30 3.36
C LEU A 122 9.06 -3.81 3.54
N GLU A 123 9.98 -4.41 2.79
CA GLU A 123 10.25 -5.85 2.85
C GLU A 123 10.84 -6.25 4.19
N ASP A 124 11.72 -5.43 4.78
CA ASP A 124 12.25 -5.63 6.13
C ASP A 124 11.13 -5.68 7.18
N MET A 125 10.22 -4.71 7.17
CA MET A 125 9.08 -4.69 8.09
C MET A 125 8.14 -5.88 7.89
N LEU A 126 7.86 -6.26 6.64
CA LEU A 126 6.99 -7.40 6.33
C LEU A 126 7.63 -8.74 6.73
N THR A 127 8.95 -8.88 6.54
CA THR A 127 9.72 -10.05 6.96
C THR A 127 9.77 -10.14 8.49
N THR A 128 10.03 -9.01 9.16
CA THR A 128 10.01 -8.94 10.62
C THR A 128 8.64 -9.34 11.18
N LEU A 129 7.55 -8.89 10.55
CA LEU A 129 6.20 -9.29 10.93
C LEU A 129 6.00 -10.81 10.80
N ALA A 130 6.39 -11.38 9.66
CA ALA A 130 6.23 -12.81 9.40
C ALA A 130 7.04 -13.69 10.39
N GLU A 131 8.21 -13.22 10.83
CA GLU A 131 9.12 -13.97 11.69
C GLU A 131 8.92 -13.74 13.19
N LYS A 132 8.56 -12.51 13.60
CA LYS A 132 8.54 -12.07 15.00
C LYS A 132 7.15 -11.69 15.52
N GLY A 133 6.17 -11.56 14.63
CA GLY A 133 4.80 -11.16 14.98
C GLY A 133 4.62 -9.65 15.16
N GLU A 134 3.36 -9.27 15.36
CA GLU A 134 2.96 -7.85 15.38
C GLU A 134 3.59 -7.03 16.50
N ASP A 135 3.54 -7.53 17.74
CA ASP A 135 4.00 -6.75 18.91
C ASP A 135 5.48 -6.35 18.74
N TYR A 136 6.32 -7.32 18.36
CA TYR A 136 7.73 -7.07 18.11
C TYR A 136 7.94 -6.08 16.97
N THR A 137 7.22 -6.27 15.86
CA THR A 137 7.37 -5.43 14.65
C THR A 137 6.95 -3.99 14.89
N PHE A 138 5.85 -3.75 15.58
CA PHE A 138 5.43 -2.39 15.91
C PHE A 138 6.37 -1.71 16.91
N ASP A 139 6.98 -2.44 17.84
CA ASP A 139 8.01 -1.89 18.73
C ASP A 139 9.29 -1.56 17.96
N TYR A 140 9.74 -2.43 17.06
CA TYR A 140 10.85 -2.19 16.16
C TYR A 140 10.65 -0.93 15.31
N ILE A 141 9.48 -0.81 14.64
CA ILE A 141 9.14 0.37 13.83
C ILE A 141 9.20 1.65 14.64
N ARG A 142 8.66 1.65 15.86
CA ARG A 142 8.68 2.83 16.73
C ARG A 142 10.09 3.23 17.12
N ARG A 143 10.93 2.28 17.51
CA ARG A 143 12.26 2.55 18.07
C ARG A 143 13.30 2.85 16.99
N GLU A 144 13.31 2.06 15.93
CA GLU A 144 14.42 2.08 14.97
C GLU A 144 14.09 2.93 13.71
N ILE A 145 12.82 2.99 13.30
CA ILE A 145 12.44 3.68 12.06
C ILE A 145 11.90 5.09 12.33
N LEU A 146 11.02 5.25 13.33
CA LEU A 146 10.33 6.52 13.57
C LEU A 146 10.99 7.41 14.63
N HIS A 147 11.81 6.86 15.54
CA HIS A 147 12.44 7.64 16.62
C HIS A 147 13.75 8.33 16.23
N ASN A 148 14.36 7.98 15.10
CA ASN A 148 15.62 8.56 14.64
C ASN A 148 15.47 9.92 13.93
N LYS A 149 14.44 10.71 14.29
CA LYS A 149 14.22 12.08 13.74
C LYS A 149 13.99 13.08 14.84
#